data_1842e163f4d9bda6639621a2b67a2a66
#
_entry.id   1842e163f4d9bda6639621a2b67a2a66
#
_cell.length_a   1.000
_cell.length_b   1.000
_cell.length_c   1.000
_cell.angle_alpha   90.00
_cell.angle_beta   90.00
_cell.angle_gamma   90.00
#
_symmetry.space_group_name_H-M   'P 1'
#
loop_
_entity.id
_entity.type
_entity.pdbx_description
1 polymer ?
#
loop_
_entity_poly.entity_id
_entity_poly.type
_entity_poly.pdbx_seq_one_letter_code
_entity_poly.pdbx_strand_id
1 'polypeptide(L)'
;MKVLALALALVLAASTAWAQAPTPAKPPAKPATPQKPAARPAQAPAKPGPKSPFLPAAFKVTVATEGRYPPFNYVDRKGLPAGFEMELAQEACQRMRAECEYTIVKWDELIPGLLDRKFDIIMSSLEVNNERRRRLGLSRRYYLSPGAFIAQKGAPYDGPPLLLRNKRIGVQKDSSHADYIDKSFRRSAQIKRFATVAEALKALTTDDVDAVFGDKVQLWQWSQKAEGKCCEVIGQDIKDIPTLGTGVSAGLRREDIKLREALNKAFAEMMGDGTYKKLNEKYFPFALN
;
A
#
# COMPACT_ATOMS: atom_id res chain seq x y z
N MET A 1 -61.88 -44.07 39.37
CA MET A 1 -61.93 -44.34 40.83
C MET A 1 -60.72 -43.67 41.45
N LYS A 2 -61.02 -42.86 42.46
CA LYS A 2 -60.14 -42.22 43.47
C LYS A 2 -59.06 -41.26 43.05
N VAL A 3 -59.43 -39.99 43.20
CA VAL A 3 -58.73 -38.75 43.36
C VAL A 3 -57.87 -38.78 44.67
N LEU A 4 -56.65 -38.31 44.58
CA LEU A 4 -55.97 -37.84 45.79
C LEU A 4 -55.31 -36.47 45.49
N ALA A 5 -55.90 -35.44 46.10
CA ALA A 5 -55.35 -34.10 46.11
C ALA A 5 -54.27 -33.96 47.17
N LEU A 6 -53.15 -33.35 46.86
CA LEU A 6 -52.18 -32.89 47.87
C LEU A 6 -52.02 -31.37 47.75
N ALA A 7 -52.47 -30.73 48.80
CA ALA A 7 -52.32 -29.27 49.01
C ALA A 7 -50.90 -28.98 49.45
N LEU A 8 -50.22 -28.03 48.80
CA LEU A 8 -48.93 -27.50 49.25
C LEU A 8 -49.11 -26.02 49.64
N ALA A 9 -48.83 -25.76 50.90
CA ALA A 9 -48.97 -24.43 51.53
C ALA A 9 -47.85 -23.49 51.05
N LEU A 10 -48.26 -22.32 50.60
CA LEU A 10 -47.35 -21.17 50.31
C LEU A 10 -47.01 -20.48 51.63
N VAL A 11 -45.73 -20.42 51.98
CA VAL A 11 -45.19 -19.52 53.03
C VAL A 11 -44.74 -18.25 52.33
N LEU A 12 -45.44 -17.13 52.55
CA LEU A 12 -44.99 -15.78 52.14
C LEU A 12 -43.97 -15.29 53.20
N ALA A 13 -42.72 -15.16 52.72
CA ALA A 13 -41.69 -14.40 53.43
C ALA A 13 -41.72 -12.93 52.92
N ALA A 14 -42.17 -12.02 53.72
CA ALA A 14 -42.10 -10.60 53.45
C ALA A 14 -40.68 -10.09 53.71
N SER A 15 -39.97 -9.73 52.68
CA SER A 15 -38.66 -9.05 52.77
C SER A 15 -38.89 -7.56 52.75
N THR A 16 -38.64 -6.88 53.84
CA THR A 16 -38.62 -5.41 53.96
C THR A 16 -37.43 -4.85 53.22
N ALA A 17 -37.68 -4.25 52.07
CA ALA A 17 -36.68 -3.48 51.34
C ALA A 17 -36.47 -2.12 52.00
N TRP A 18 -35.31 -1.87 52.54
CA TRP A 18 -34.91 -0.52 52.96
C TRP A 18 -34.58 0.29 51.71
N ALA A 19 -35.34 1.36 51.51
CA ALA A 19 -35.11 2.38 50.50
C ALA A 19 -33.85 3.17 50.86
N GLN A 20 -32.78 2.99 50.09
CA GLN A 20 -31.60 3.87 50.15
C GLN A 20 -31.92 5.18 49.44
N ALA A 21 -31.69 6.30 50.13
CA ALA A 21 -31.85 7.63 49.62
C ALA A 21 -30.85 7.90 48.46
N PRO A 22 -31.23 8.64 47.41
CA PRO A 22 -30.34 8.95 46.31
C PRO A 22 -29.22 9.88 46.75
N THR A 23 -27.98 9.49 46.48
CA THR A 23 -26.78 10.32 46.63
C THR A 23 -26.84 11.52 45.68
N PRO A 24 -26.46 12.72 46.13
CA PRO A 24 -26.50 13.93 45.29
C PRO A 24 -25.51 13.80 44.13
N ALA A 25 -26.00 14.10 42.94
CA ALA A 25 -25.22 14.09 41.70
C ALA A 25 -24.06 15.11 41.77
N LYS A 26 -22.87 14.66 41.43
CA LYS A 26 -21.68 15.50 41.30
C LYS A 26 -21.89 16.53 40.18
N PRO A 27 -21.57 17.83 40.40
CA PRO A 27 -21.75 18.85 39.37
C PRO A 27 -20.91 18.56 38.13
N PRO A 28 -21.39 18.95 36.93
CA PRO A 28 -20.67 18.68 35.68
C PRO A 28 -19.31 19.39 35.67
N ALA A 29 -18.28 18.64 35.27
CA ALA A 29 -16.94 19.18 35.10
C ALA A 29 -16.94 20.25 33.99
N LYS A 30 -16.26 21.37 34.24
CA LYS A 30 -16.04 22.42 33.24
C LYS A 30 -15.42 21.83 31.97
N PRO A 31 -15.80 22.31 30.76
CA PRO A 31 -15.18 21.89 29.52
C PRO A 31 -13.66 22.17 29.57
N ALA A 32 -12.88 21.15 29.31
CA ALA A 32 -11.44 21.29 29.19
C ALA A 32 -11.10 22.15 27.96
N THR A 33 -10.32 23.19 28.17
CA THR A 33 -9.76 24.03 27.11
C THR A 33 -8.95 23.16 26.15
N PRO A 34 -9.07 23.31 24.81
CA PRO A 34 -8.28 22.54 23.88
C PRO A 34 -6.78 22.83 24.11
N GLN A 35 -6.06 21.87 24.62
CA GLN A 35 -4.59 21.96 24.67
C GLN A 35 -4.05 21.85 23.24
N LYS A 36 -3.35 22.91 22.80
CA LYS A 36 -2.57 22.91 21.57
C LYS A 36 -1.62 21.71 21.61
N PRO A 37 -1.57 20.84 20.55
CA PRO A 37 -0.63 19.72 20.54
C PRO A 37 0.80 20.24 20.76
N ALA A 38 1.45 19.75 21.78
CA ALA A 38 2.86 20.04 22.01
C ALA A 38 3.65 19.57 20.78
N ALA A 39 4.43 20.46 20.18
CA ALA A 39 5.33 20.15 19.11
C ALA A 39 6.28 19.03 19.57
N ARG A 40 6.23 17.89 18.90
CA ARG A 40 7.12 16.74 19.14
C ARG A 40 8.56 17.23 18.92
N PRO A 41 9.49 17.03 19.85
CA PRO A 41 10.87 17.40 19.62
C PRO A 41 11.39 16.76 18.34
N ALA A 42 12.05 17.56 17.50
CA ALA A 42 12.74 17.04 16.33
C ALA A 42 13.70 15.94 16.80
N GLN A 43 13.48 14.72 16.29
CA GLN A 43 14.37 13.58 16.58
C GLN A 43 15.76 13.95 16.06
N ALA A 44 16.75 13.88 16.94
CA ALA A 44 18.14 14.02 16.57
C ALA A 44 18.48 13.05 15.42
N PRO A 45 19.35 13.45 14.46
CA PRO A 45 19.74 12.59 13.34
C PRO A 45 20.28 11.26 13.88
N ALA A 46 19.77 10.16 13.32
CA ALA A 46 20.19 8.82 13.69
C ALA A 46 21.72 8.70 13.55
N LYS A 47 22.37 8.04 14.53
CA LYS A 47 23.82 7.79 14.46
C LYS A 47 24.17 7.07 13.15
N PRO A 48 25.23 7.48 12.44
CA PRO A 48 25.63 6.84 11.19
C PRO A 48 25.94 5.36 11.42
N GLY A 49 25.27 4.49 10.63
CA GLY A 49 25.50 3.05 10.65
C GLY A 49 26.93 2.65 10.25
N PRO A 50 27.31 1.37 10.36
CA PRO A 50 28.63 0.88 10.04
C PRO A 50 29.00 1.16 8.58
N LYS A 51 30.29 1.48 8.36
CA LYS A 51 30.83 1.84 7.03
C LYS A 51 30.60 0.73 6.00
N SER A 52 30.03 1.05 4.84
CA SER A 52 30.04 0.16 3.69
C SER A 52 31.47 -0.02 3.20
N PRO A 53 32.00 -1.24 3.12
CA PRO A 53 33.38 -1.46 2.67
C PRO A 53 33.57 -1.27 1.15
N PHE A 54 32.49 -1.00 0.39
CA PHE A 54 32.50 -1.06 -1.07
C PHE A 54 32.52 0.29 -1.79
N LEU A 55 32.29 1.40 -1.07
CA LEU A 55 32.23 2.72 -1.69
C LEU A 55 33.07 3.74 -0.91
N PRO A 56 33.66 4.75 -1.58
CA PRO A 56 34.42 5.81 -0.90
C PRO A 56 33.55 6.60 0.09
N ALA A 57 34.14 7.31 1.04
CA ALA A 57 33.49 7.92 2.21
C ALA A 57 32.48 9.06 1.91
N ALA A 58 32.41 9.55 0.71
CA ALA A 58 31.38 10.45 0.18
C ALA A 58 31.37 10.33 -1.35
N PHE A 59 30.29 9.87 -1.92
CA PHE A 59 30.13 9.87 -3.36
C PHE A 59 28.75 10.43 -3.69
N LYS A 60 28.63 11.11 -4.83
CA LYS A 60 27.38 11.67 -5.29
C LYS A 60 26.58 10.64 -6.07
N VAL A 61 25.28 10.65 -5.87
CA VAL A 61 24.33 9.78 -6.57
C VAL A 61 23.11 10.62 -6.96
N THR A 62 22.72 10.56 -8.23
CA THR A 62 21.48 11.19 -8.67
C THR A 62 20.39 10.13 -8.82
N VAL A 63 19.28 10.30 -8.10
CA VAL A 63 18.10 9.44 -8.14
C VAL A 63 17.02 10.09 -8.98
N ALA A 64 16.55 9.38 -10.02
CA ALA A 64 15.49 9.86 -10.91
C ALA A 64 14.15 9.20 -10.60
N THR A 65 13.08 9.99 -10.67
CA THR A 65 11.69 9.54 -10.54
C THR A 65 10.79 10.27 -11.53
N GLU A 66 9.64 9.68 -11.90
CA GLU A 66 8.64 10.37 -12.71
C GLU A 66 7.85 11.40 -11.89
N GLY A 67 7.61 11.13 -10.62
CA GLY A 67 6.86 12.02 -9.73
C GLY A 67 5.37 12.12 -10.05
N ARG A 68 4.74 11.08 -10.63
CA ARG A 68 3.32 11.08 -11.03
C ARG A 68 2.51 9.91 -10.47
N TYR A 69 3.09 9.13 -9.58
CA TYR A 69 2.46 7.94 -9.03
C TYR A 69 2.34 7.98 -7.49
N PRO A 70 1.45 8.85 -6.94
CA PRO A 70 1.23 8.89 -5.48
C PRO A 70 0.63 7.57 -4.99
N PRO A 71 0.92 7.15 -3.73
CA PRO A 71 1.79 7.77 -2.75
C PRO A 71 3.25 7.30 -2.88
N PHE A 72 3.58 6.55 -3.95
CA PHE A 72 4.93 6.01 -4.16
C PHE A 72 5.92 7.11 -4.49
N ASN A 73 5.64 7.86 -5.55
CA ASN A 73 6.43 8.99 -6.00
C ASN A 73 5.52 10.08 -6.58
N TYR A 74 5.66 11.29 -6.11
CA TYR A 74 4.90 12.45 -6.56
C TYR A 74 5.67 13.74 -6.33
N VAL A 75 5.22 14.81 -6.96
CA VAL A 75 5.75 16.17 -6.75
C VAL A 75 4.93 16.84 -5.66
N ASP A 76 5.58 17.30 -4.59
CA ASP A 76 4.93 18.01 -3.50
C ASP A 76 4.55 19.46 -3.88
N ARG A 77 3.92 20.19 -2.95
CA ARG A 77 3.51 21.58 -3.17
C ARG A 77 4.67 22.55 -3.35
N LYS A 78 5.89 22.14 -3.03
CA LYS A 78 7.12 22.92 -3.19
C LYS A 78 7.85 22.58 -4.49
N GLY A 79 7.32 21.66 -5.29
CA GLY A 79 7.94 21.20 -6.52
C GLY A 79 9.02 20.12 -6.30
N LEU A 80 9.11 19.54 -5.11
CA LEU A 80 10.13 18.55 -4.77
C LEU A 80 9.58 17.12 -4.91
N PRO A 81 10.42 16.15 -5.31
CA PRO A 81 10.04 14.74 -5.32
C PRO A 81 9.75 14.26 -3.89
N ALA A 82 8.62 13.60 -3.70
CA ALA A 82 8.13 13.12 -2.42
C ALA A 82 7.45 11.75 -2.58
N GLY A 83 7.14 11.10 -1.47
CA GLY A 83 6.43 9.83 -1.43
C GLY A 83 7.26 8.69 -0.84
N PHE A 84 6.64 7.52 -0.78
CA PHE A 84 7.21 6.33 -0.18
C PHE A 84 8.59 5.97 -0.77
N GLU A 85 8.72 5.97 -2.10
CA GLU A 85 9.96 5.65 -2.79
C GLU A 85 11.05 6.69 -2.54
N MET A 86 10.66 7.96 -2.44
CA MET A 86 11.63 9.04 -2.18
C MET A 86 12.17 8.96 -0.74
N GLU A 87 11.33 8.62 0.23
CA GLU A 87 11.80 8.40 1.61
C GLU A 87 12.65 7.12 1.72
N LEU A 88 12.31 6.05 0.98
CA LEU A 88 13.17 4.86 0.87
C LEU A 88 14.52 5.19 0.25
N ALA A 89 14.53 5.99 -0.83
CA ALA A 89 15.77 6.43 -1.48
C ALA A 89 16.62 7.27 -0.53
N GLN A 90 16.01 8.21 0.18
CA GLN A 90 16.71 9.05 1.16
C GLN A 90 17.35 8.21 2.27
N GLU A 91 16.62 7.27 2.84
CA GLU A 91 17.14 6.37 3.87
C GLU A 91 18.25 5.47 3.32
N ALA A 92 18.09 4.95 2.09
CA ALA A 92 19.14 4.16 1.43
C ALA A 92 20.42 4.99 1.23
N CYS A 93 20.30 6.23 0.78
CA CYS A 93 21.43 7.15 0.60
C CYS A 93 22.18 7.41 1.92
N GLN A 94 21.47 7.62 3.02
CA GLN A 94 22.08 7.79 4.34
C GLN A 94 22.88 6.54 4.73
N ARG A 95 22.34 5.34 4.52
CA ARG A 95 23.04 4.07 4.84
C ARG A 95 24.23 3.81 3.95
N MET A 96 24.14 4.19 2.69
CA MET A 96 25.25 4.11 1.74
C MET A 96 26.30 5.21 2.00
N ARG A 97 25.99 6.24 2.81
CA ARG A 97 26.79 7.45 2.98
C ARG A 97 27.00 8.24 1.69
N ALA A 98 26.02 8.18 0.82
CA ALA A 98 25.98 8.90 -0.43
C ALA A 98 25.34 10.28 -0.24
N GLU A 99 25.86 11.28 -0.93
CA GLU A 99 25.20 12.56 -1.15
C GLU A 99 24.23 12.39 -2.33
N CYS A 100 22.93 12.36 -2.05
CA CYS A 100 21.93 12.08 -3.07
C CYS A 100 21.23 13.34 -3.52
N GLU A 101 21.20 13.53 -4.82
CA GLU A 101 20.38 14.50 -5.52
C GLU A 101 19.19 13.81 -6.15
N TYR A 102 18.07 14.52 -6.32
CA TYR A 102 16.83 13.95 -6.88
C TYR A 102 16.41 14.74 -8.10
N THR A 103 16.02 14.04 -9.17
CA THR A 103 15.54 14.65 -10.40
C THR A 103 14.22 14.05 -10.84
N ILE A 104 13.36 14.92 -11.40
CA ILE A 104 12.08 14.51 -11.97
C ILE A 104 12.26 14.39 -13.48
N VAL A 105 11.93 13.22 -14.04
CA VAL A 105 12.14 12.88 -15.44
C VAL A 105 10.88 12.20 -15.97
N LYS A 106 10.49 12.48 -17.21
CA LYS A 106 9.36 11.78 -17.83
C LYS A 106 9.62 10.27 -17.90
N TRP A 107 8.54 9.48 -17.81
CA TRP A 107 8.61 8.02 -17.79
C TRP A 107 9.42 7.44 -18.96
N ASP A 108 9.17 7.90 -20.16
CA ASP A 108 9.84 7.45 -21.38
C ASP A 108 11.33 7.85 -21.46
N GLU A 109 11.74 8.86 -20.70
CA GLU A 109 13.12 9.33 -20.60
C GLU A 109 13.93 8.64 -19.46
N LEU A 110 13.28 7.88 -18.55
CA LEU A 110 13.95 7.28 -17.40
C LEU A 110 15.03 6.27 -17.82
N ILE A 111 14.69 5.28 -18.63
CA ILE A 111 15.67 4.27 -19.05
C ILE A 111 16.72 4.86 -20.00
N PRO A 112 16.37 5.62 -21.05
CA PRO A 112 17.35 6.30 -21.87
C PRO A 112 18.30 7.19 -21.07
N GLY A 113 17.79 8.02 -20.18
CA GLY A 113 18.59 8.94 -19.38
C GLY A 113 19.54 8.22 -18.43
N LEU A 114 19.15 7.08 -17.84
CA LEU A 114 20.02 6.25 -17.04
C LEU A 114 21.20 5.69 -17.87
N LEU A 115 20.89 5.18 -19.06
CA LEU A 115 21.92 4.63 -19.97
C LEU A 115 22.84 5.73 -20.49
N ASP A 116 22.34 6.93 -20.69
CA ASP A 116 23.10 8.14 -21.08
C ASP A 116 23.84 8.79 -19.89
N ARG A 117 23.83 8.17 -18.69
CA ARG A 117 24.51 8.65 -17.48
C ARG A 117 24.05 10.03 -16.98
N LYS A 118 22.79 10.43 -17.25
CA LYS A 118 22.19 11.67 -16.74
C LYS A 118 21.88 11.58 -15.25
N PHE A 119 21.68 10.36 -14.74
CA PHE A 119 21.48 10.00 -13.33
C PHE A 119 21.91 8.55 -13.12
N ASP A 120 21.91 8.08 -11.86
CA ASP A 120 22.53 6.82 -11.46
C ASP A 120 21.54 5.74 -11.04
N ILE A 121 20.39 6.15 -10.49
CA ILE A 121 19.35 5.25 -9.98
C ILE A 121 17.98 5.73 -10.47
N ILE A 122 17.15 4.80 -10.92
CA ILE A 122 15.72 5.02 -11.13
C ILE A 122 14.96 4.44 -9.93
N MET A 123 14.20 5.28 -9.21
CA MET A 123 13.20 4.86 -8.24
C MET A 123 11.87 5.51 -8.58
N SER A 124 11.07 4.81 -9.37
CA SER A 124 9.84 5.31 -9.97
C SER A 124 8.85 4.18 -10.26
N SER A 125 8.60 3.35 -9.26
CA SER A 125 7.69 2.19 -9.38
C SER A 125 8.04 1.29 -10.58
N LEU A 126 9.35 1.10 -10.81
CA LEU A 126 9.87 0.35 -11.94
C LEU A 126 9.63 -1.15 -11.76
N GLU A 127 8.53 -1.65 -12.34
CA GLU A 127 8.19 -3.07 -12.30
C GLU A 127 9.23 -3.92 -13.03
N VAL A 128 9.53 -5.08 -12.47
CA VAL A 128 10.52 -6.01 -13.01
C VAL A 128 9.90 -6.89 -14.08
N ASN A 129 10.28 -6.67 -15.33
CA ASN A 129 9.94 -7.52 -16.46
C ASN A 129 11.19 -8.03 -17.22
N ASN A 130 10.98 -8.92 -18.20
CA ASN A 130 12.09 -9.54 -18.95
C ASN A 130 12.87 -8.54 -19.80
N GLU A 131 12.23 -7.52 -20.34
CA GLU A 131 12.91 -6.48 -21.12
C GLU A 131 13.85 -5.66 -20.23
N ARG A 132 13.34 -5.18 -19.10
CA ARG A 132 14.13 -4.39 -18.14
C ARG A 132 15.29 -5.21 -17.55
N ARG A 133 15.07 -6.52 -17.27
CA ARG A 133 16.16 -7.42 -16.83
C ARG A 133 17.30 -7.54 -17.86
N ARG A 134 17.00 -7.48 -19.15
CA ARG A 134 18.03 -7.52 -20.19
C ARG A 134 18.80 -6.22 -20.32
N ARG A 135 18.17 -5.09 -20.07
CA ARG A 135 18.75 -3.75 -20.29
C ARG A 135 19.42 -3.15 -19.05
N LEU A 136 18.93 -3.47 -17.87
CA LEU A 136 19.28 -2.80 -16.61
C LEU A 136 19.90 -3.76 -15.59
N GLY A 137 20.71 -3.20 -14.70
CA GLY A 137 21.03 -3.78 -13.41
C GLY A 137 19.88 -3.46 -12.45
N LEU A 138 19.07 -4.43 -12.11
CA LEU A 138 17.96 -4.24 -11.18
C LEU A 138 18.41 -4.55 -9.75
N SER A 139 17.99 -3.72 -8.79
CA SER A 139 18.17 -4.03 -7.37
C SER A 139 17.32 -5.25 -6.96
N ARG A 140 17.51 -5.74 -5.74
CA ARG A 140 16.48 -6.58 -5.13
C ARG A 140 15.15 -5.82 -5.06
N ARG A 141 14.05 -6.56 -5.16
CA ARG A 141 12.72 -6.00 -5.00
C ARG A 141 12.60 -5.28 -3.66
N TYR A 142 12.06 -4.07 -3.63
CA TYR A 142 11.79 -3.35 -2.41
C TYR A 142 10.30 -3.23 -2.07
N TYR A 143 9.39 -3.45 -3.03
CA TYR A 143 7.98 -3.73 -2.73
C TYR A 143 7.31 -4.60 -3.80
N LEU A 144 6.16 -5.15 -3.42
CA LEU A 144 5.22 -5.82 -4.32
C LEU A 144 3.83 -5.23 -4.03
N SER A 145 3.20 -4.64 -5.03
CA SER A 145 1.77 -4.37 -4.98
C SER A 145 1.05 -5.55 -5.62
N PRO A 146 0.26 -6.33 -4.86
CA PRO A 146 -0.47 -7.44 -5.42
C PRO A 146 -1.62 -6.97 -6.30
N GLY A 147 -2.09 -7.84 -7.20
CA GLY A 147 -3.39 -7.66 -7.81
C GLY A 147 -4.51 -7.85 -6.79
N ALA A 148 -5.58 -7.07 -6.90
CA ALA A 148 -6.74 -7.17 -6.03
C ALA A 148 -8.04 -6.87 -6.79
N PHE A 149 -9.15 -7.31 -6.22
CA PHE A 149 -10.48 -6.89 -6.66
C PHE A 149 -11.00 -5.78 -5.76
N ILE A 150 -11.78 -4.88 -6.35
CA ILE A 150 -12.61 -3.91 -5.63
C ILE A 150 -14.05 -4.05 -6.09
N ALA A 151 -15.00 -3.99 -5.15
CA ALA A 151 -16.43 -4.05 -5.41
C ALA A 151 -17.19 -3.06 -4.52
N GLN A 152 -18.49 -2.93 -4.72
CA GLN A 152 -19.34 -2.17 -3.81
C GLN A 152 -19.34 -2.81 -2.42
N LYS A 153 -19.39 -2.00 -1.37
CA LYS A 153 -19.44 -2.47 0.03
C LYS A 153 -20.61 -3.38 0.26
N GLY A 154 -20.36 -4.49 0.97
CA GLY A 154 -21.37 -5.50 1.24
C GLY A 154 -21.71 -6.39 0.05
N ALA A 155 -21.03 -6.27 -1.08
CA ALA A 155 -21.16 -7.22 -2.17
C ALA A 155 -20.75 -8.63 -1.70
N PRO A 156 -21.49 -9.69 -2.10
CA PRO A 156 -21.27 -11.06 -1.61
C PRO A 156 -20.08 -11.74 -2.29
N TYR A 157 -18.96 -11.02 -2.44
CA TYR A 157 -17.77 -11.48 -3.17
C TYR A 157 -16.53 -11.57 -2.25
N ASP A 158 -16.70 -11.43 -0.94
CA ASP A 158 -15.63 -11.59 0.02
C ASP A 158 -15.27 -13.07 0.16
N GLY A 159 -14.19 -13.47 -0.53
CA GLY A 159 -13.75 -14.87 -0.54
C GLY A 159 -12.94 -15.24 -1.78
N PRO A 160 -12.89 -16.55 -2.12
CA PRO A 160 -12.13 -17.01 -3.27
C PRO A 160 -12.70 -16.48 -4.60
N PRO A 161 -11.85 -16.36 -5.63
CA PRO A 161 -12.26 -15.87 -6.98
C PRO A 161 -13.47 -16.56 -7.59
N LEU A 162 -13.85 -17.74 -7.10
CA LEU A 162 -15.04 -18.48 -7.54
C LEU A 162 -16.35 -17.70 -7.38
N LEU A 163 -16.44 -16.78 -6.41
CA LEU A 163 -17.63 -15.94 -6.19
C LEU A 163 -17.84 -14.89 -7.30
N LEU A 164 -16.81 -14.65 -8.14
CA LEU A 164 -16.90 -13.75 -9.28
C LEU A 164 -17.34 -14.45 -10.58
N ARG A 165 -17.74 -15.73 -10.53
CA ARG A 165 -18.32 -16.43 -11.69
C ARG A 165 -19.61 -15.75 -12.14
N ASN A 166 -19.77 -15.64 -13.47
CA ASN A 166 -20.90 -14.98 -14.14
C ASN A 166 -21.03 -13.48 -13.80
N LYS A 167 -20.01 -12.87 -13.17
CA LYS A 167 -19.99 -11.46 -12.85
C LYS A 167 -19.27 -10.64 -13.94
N ARG A 168 -19.60 -9.37 -14.01
CA ARG A 168 -18.96 -8.40 -14.91
C ARG A 168 -17.70 -7.87 -14.24
N ILE A 169 -16.54 -8.21 -14.77
CA ILE A 169 -15.26 -7.78 -14.23
C ILE A 169 -14.67 -6.71 -15.14
N GLY A 170 -14.46 -5.51 -14.59
CA GLY A 170 -13.76 -4.41 -15.22
C GLY A 170 -12.24 -4.56 -15.05
N VAL A 171 -11.49 -4.27 -16.12
CA VAL A 171 -10.02 -4.29 -16.09
C VAL A 171 -9.47 -3.28 -17.11
N GLN A 172 -8.30 -2.71 -16.85
CA GLN A 172 -7.61 -1.88 -17.83
C GLN A 172 -7.07 -2.77 -18.96
N LYS A 173 -7.39 -2.43 -20.22
CA LYS A 173 -6.85 -3.13 -21.41
C LYS A 173 -5.32 -2.99 -21.48
N ASP A 174 -4.69 -3.90 -22.20
CA ASP A 174 -3.26 -3.87 -22.51
C ASP A 174 -2.37 -3.81 -21.24
N SER A 175 -2.80 -4.50 -20.16
CA SER A 175 -2.12 -4.54 -18.88
C SER A 175 -1.90 -5.99 -18.41
N SER A 176 -0.90 -6.19 -17.54
CA SER A 176 -0.68 -7.47 -16.87
C SER A 176 -1.89 -7.95 -16.05
N HIS A 177 -2.69 -7.01 -15.57
CA HIS A 177 -3.95 -7.30 -14.89
C HIS A 177 -5.00 -7.89 -15.86
N ALA A 178 -5.09 -7.37 -17.11
CA ALA A 178 -5.95 -7.94 -18.13
C ALA A 178 -5.51 -9.37 -18.51
N ASP A 179 -4.20 -9.59 -18.64
CA ASP A 179 -3.65 -10.92 -18.93
C ASP A 179 -4.00 -11.92 -17.83
N TYR A 180 -3.90 -11.50 -16.55
CA TYR A 180 -4.30 -12.34 -15.42
C TYR A 180 -5.79 -12.68 -15.46
N ILE A 181 -6.66 -11.71 -15.69
CA ILE A 181 -8.11 -11.92 -15.77
C ILE A 181 -8.47 -12.83 -16.96
N ASP A 182 -7.84 -12.65 -18.09
CA ASP A 182 -8.05 -13.54 -19.26
C ASP A 182 -7.64 -14.99 -18.96
N LYS A 183 -6.49 -15.17 -18.32
CA LYS A 183 -6.00 -16.50 -17.91
C LYS A 183 -6.93 -17.17 -16.90
N SER A 184 -7.44 -16.43 -15.92
CA SER A 184 -8.10 -16.98 -14.76
C SER A 184 -9.62 -16.97 -14.85
N PHE A 185 -10.22 -16.02 -15.58
CA PHE A 185 -11.67 -15.77 -15.56
C PHE A 185 -12.36 -15.80 -16.94
N ARG A 186 -11.62 -15.89 -18.05
CA ARG A 186 -12.18 -15.83 -19.42
C ARG A 186 -13.37 -16.74 -19.65
N ARG A 187 -13.40 -17.92 -19.01
CA ARG A 187 -14.48 -18.92 -19.17
C ARG A 187 -15.57 -18.81 -18.13
N SER A 188 -15.40 -17.97 -17.12
CA SER A 188 -16.29 -17.96 -15.95
C SER A 188 -16.88 -16.59 -15.63
N ALA A 189 -16.41 -15.50 -16.24
CA ALA A 189 -16.90 -14.15 -16.01
C ALA A 189 -17.04 -13.36 -17.32
N GLN A 190 -17.80 -12.26 -17.27
CA GLN A 190 -17.89 -11.30 -18.37
C GLN A 190 -16.81 -10.23 -18.19
N ILE A 191 -15.81 -10.19 -19.06
CA ILE A 191 -14.68 -9.28 -18.94
C ILE A 191 -14.94 -8.00 -19.73
N LYS A 192 -15.01 -6.85 -19.05
CA LYS A 192 -15.13 -5.53 -19.66
C LYS A 192 -13.79 -4.80 -19.60
N ARG A 193 -13.27 -4.37 -20.76
CA ARG A 193 -11.97 -3.71 -20.89
C ARG A 193 -12.16 -2.22 -21.08
N PHE A 194 -11.41 -1.44 -20.29
CA PHE A 194 -11.43 0.01 -20.28
C PHE A 194 -10.06 0.56 -20.69
N ALA A 195 -9.99 1.77 -21.20
CA ALA A 195 -8.73 2.40 -21.56
C ALA A 195 -7.88 2.70 -20.31
N THR A 196 -8.52 3.04 -19.20
CA THR A 196 -7.87 3.36 -17.93
C THR A 196 -8.53 2.64 -16.76
N VAL A 197 -7.78 2.49 -15.65
CA VAL A 197 -8.35 2.01 -14.38
C VAL A 197 -9.43 2.97 -13.86
N ALA A 198 -9.26 4.28 -14.06
CA ALA A 198 -10.25 5.27 -13.64
C ALA A 198 -11.60 5.08 -14.34
N GLU A 199 -11.62 4.74 -15.63
CA GLU A 199 -12.85 4.41 -16.35
C GLU A 199 -13.50 3.12 -15.83
N ALA A 200 -12.69 2.07 -15.54
CA ALA A 200 -13.20 0.84 -14.95
C ALA A 200 -13.83 1.09 -13.57
N LEU A 201 -13.19 1.91 -12.74
CA LEU A 201 -13.69 2.31 -11.42
C LEU A 201 -14.96 3.17 -11.51
N LYS A 202 -15.06 4.04 -12.51
CA LYS A 202 -16.29 4.76 -12.80
C LYS A 202 -17.42 3.80 -13.17
N ALA A 203 -17.16 2.80 -14.02
CA ALA A 203 -18.12 1.77 -14.38
C ALA A 203 -18.60 0.95 -13.17
N LEU A 204 -17.78 0.80 -12.12
CA LEU A 204 -18.19 0.18 -10.85
C LEU A 204 -19.20 1.06 -10.09
N THR A 205 -19.04 2.37 -10.11
CA THR A 205 -19.99 3.29 -9.43
C THR A 205 -21.31 3.44 -10.17
N THR A 206 -21.36 3.14 -11.47
CA THR A 206 -22.58 3.17 -12.30
C THR A 206 -23.22 1.80 -12.49
N ASP A 207 -22.74 0.79 -11.77
CA ASP A 207 -23.22 -0.61 -11.85
C ASP A 207 -23.08 -1.25 -13.26
N ASP A 208 -22.15 -0.75 -14.06
CA ASP A 208 -21.80 -1.35 -15.35
C ASP A 208 -20.91 -2.59 -15.20
N VAL A 209 -20.18 -2.68 -14.08
CA VAL A 209 -19.39 -3.85 -13.67
C VAL A 209 -19.64 -4.15 -12.19
N ASP A 210 -19.50 -5.43 -11.83
CA ASP A 210 -19.72 -5.92 -10.47
C ASP A 210 -18.44 -5.83 -9.62
N ALA A 211 -17.30 -5.91 -10.26
CA ALA A 211 -15.98 -5.75 -9.65
C ALA A 211 -14.97 -5.18 -10.64
N VAL A 212 -13.91 -4.56 -10.13
CA VAL A 212 -12.75 -4.15 -10.93
C VAL A 212 -11.51 -4.86 -10.40
N PHE A 213 -10.67 -5.38 -11.30
CA PHE A 213 -9.38 -5.95 -10.98
C PHE A 213 -8.25 -5.01 -11.38
N GLY A 214 -7.30 -4.81 -10.49
CA GLY A 214 -6.16 -3.92 -10.71
C GLY A 214 -5.11 -4.00 -9.61
N ASP A 215 -4.17 -3.06 -9.62
CA ASP A 215 -3.18 -2.89 -8.56
C ASP A 215 -3.85 -2.53 -7.23
N LYS A 216 -3.55 -3.29 -6.18
CA LYS A 216 -4.20 -3.13 -4.86
C LYS A 216 -4.06 -1.72 -4.30
N VAL A 217 -2.87 -1.14 -4.40
CA VAL A 217 -2.62 0.19 -3.84
C VAL A 217 -3.43 1.24 -4.60
N GLN A 218 -3.49 1.14 -5.92
CA GLN A 218 -4.27 2.04 -6.76
C GLN A 218 -5.78 1.95 -6.45
N LEU A 219 -6.31 0.72 -6.34
CA LEU A 219 -7.71 0.48 -5.98
C LEU A 219 -8.04 0.98 -4.57
N TRP A 220 -7.16 0.69 -3.61
CA TRP A 220 -7.31 1.17 -2.23
C TRP A 220 -7.29 2.70 -2.16
N GLN A 221 -6.34 3.37 -2.83
CA GLN A 221 -6.29 4.83 -2.85
C GLN A 221 -7.56 5.45 -3.41
N TRP A 222 -8.09 4.87 -4.48
CA TRP A 222 -9.33 5.35 -5.05
C TRP A 222 -10.50 5.20 -4.05
N SER A 223 -10.58 4.10 -3.31
CA SER A 223 -11.62 3.88 -2.29
C SER A 223 -11.57 4.89 -1.14
N GLN A 224 -10.43 5.55 -0.93
CA GLN A 224 -10.30 6.61 0.09
C GLN A 224 -10.84 7.97 -0.37
N LYS A 225 -11.01 8.19 -1.68
CA LYS A 225 -11.57 9.40 -2.26
C LYS A 225 -13.09 9.42 -2.14
N ALA A 226 -13.69 10.62 -2.26
CA ALA A 226 -15.14 10.79 -2.17
C ALA A 226 -15.91 9.86 -3.13
N GLU A 227 -15.46 9.78 -4.37
CA GLU A 227 -16.02 8.93 -5.44
C GLU A 227 -15.93 7.42 -5.17
N GLY A 228 -14.95 7.00 -4.37
CA GLY A 228 -14.69 5.59 -4.04
C GLY A 228 -15.30 5.12 -2.72
N LYS A 229 -15.97 5.99 -1.99
CA LYS A 229 -16.57 5.68 -0.67
C LYS A 229 -17.62 4.56 -0.70
N CYS A 230 -18.24 4.30 -1.86
CA CYS A 230 -19.17 3.20 -2.08
C CYS A 230 -18.52 1.82 -1.94
N CYS A 231 -17.20 1.76 -2.07
CA CYS A 231 -16.53 0.55 -2.52
C CYS A 231 -15.36 0.20 -1.60
N GLU A 232 -14.95 -1.06 -1.63
CA GLU A 232 -13.85 -1.60 -0.81
C GLU A 232 -13.08 -2.67 -1.58
N VAL A 233 -11.80 -2.81 -1.24
CA VAL A 233 -10.96 -3.91 -1.74
C VAL A 233 -11.43 -5.20 -1.08
N ILE A 234 -11.71 -6.22 -1.89
CA ILE A 234 -12.31 -7.49 -1.49
C ILE A 234 -11.39 -8.67 -1.76
N GLY A 235 -11.58 -9.76 -1.02
CA GLY A 235 -10.90 -11.02 -1.20
C GLY A 235 -9.41 -10.98 -0.84
N GLN A 236 -8.69 -12.00 -1.30
CA GLN A 236 -7.27 -12.15 -1.00
C GLN A 236 -6.38 -11.46 -2.04
N ASP A 237 -5.18 -11.09 -1.60
CA ASP A 237 -4.13 -10.57 -2.47
C ASP A 237 -3.69 -11.60 -3.52
N ILE A 238 -3.66 -11.19 -4.78
CA ILE A 238 -3.29 -12.04 -5.89
C ILE A 238 -1.83 -11.76 -6.28
N LYS A 239 -0.99 -12.78 -6.10
CA LYS A 239 0.46 -12.73 -6.37
C LYS A 239 0.82 -13.72 -7.47
N ASP A 240 0.26 -13.55 -8.68
CA ASP A 240 0.62 -14.36 -9.85
C ASP A 240 1.89 -13.81 -10.50
N ILE A 241 3.05 -14.25 -10.02
CA ILE A 241 4.37 -13.81 -10.50
C ILE A 241 4.53 -13.92 -12.03
N PRO A 242 4.10 -15.02 -12.71
CA PRO A 242 4.24 -15.11 -14.16
C PRO A 242 3.53 -14.02 -14.93
N THR A 243 2.40 -13.52 -14.42
CA THR A 243 1.55 -12.54 -15.12
C THR A 243 1.71 -11.14 -14.53
N LEU A 244 1.60 -10.99 -13.20
CA LEU A 244 1.62 -9.70 -12.51
C LEU A 244 3.04 -9.20 -12.18
N GLY A 245 4.08 -9.96 -12.55
CA GLY A 245 5.46 -9.58 -12.32
C GLY A 245 6.00 -9.94 -10.93
N THR A 246 7.27 -9.64 -10.73
CA THR A 246 8.00 -9.98 -9.49
C THR A 246 8.06 -8.82 -8.50
N GLY A 247 7.35 -7.73 -8.75
CA GLY A 247 7.35 -6.51 -7.96
C GLY A 247 8.32 -5.45 -8.49
N VAL A 248 8.56 -4.43 -7.71
CA VAL A 248 9.27 -3.21 -8.07
C VAL A 248 10.70 -3.23 -7.55
N SER A 249 11.64 -2.83 -8.42
CA SER A 249 13.06 -2.71 -8.13
C SER A 249 13.61 -1.36 -8.61
N ALA A 250 14.68 -0.90 -7.99
CA ALA A 250 15.42 0.23 -8.52
C ALA A 250 16.18 -0.18 -9.80
N GLY A 251 16.18 0.70 -10.78
CA GLY A 251 16.95 0.54 -12.02
C GLY A 251 18.32 1.20 -11.90
N LEU A 252 19.38 0.49 -12.29
CA LEU A 252 20.74 0.98 -12.39
C LEU A 252 21.32 0.54 -13.74
N ARG A 253 22.48 1.09 -14.13
CA ARG A 253 23.25 0.51 -15.25
C ARG A 253 23.78 -0.87 -14.84
N ARG A 254 23.94 -1.76 -15.81
CA ARG A 254 24.38 -3.14 -15.52
C ARG A 254 25.78 -3.21 -14.93
N GLU A 255 26.64 -2.31 -15.35
CA GLU A 255 28.03 -2.18 -14.90
C GLU A 255 28.17 -1.56 -13.51
N ASP A 256 27.16 -0.86 -12.98
CA ASP A 256 27.20 -0.19 -11.66
C ASP A 256 26.99 -1.21 -10.51
N ILE A 257 27.73 -2.31 -10.56
CA ILE A 257 27.58 -3.45 -9.63
C ILE A 257 27.78 -3.00 -8.18
N LYS A 258 28.80 -2.20 -7.89
CA LYS A 258 29.09 -1.74 -6.52
C LYS A 258 27.98 -0.86 -5.95
N LEU A 259 27.40 0.02 -6.76
CA LEU A 259 26.30 0.87 -6.35
C LEU A 259 25.04 0.03 -6.08
N ARG A 260 24.76 -0.94 -6.96
CA ARG A 260 23.64 -1.88 -6.79
C ARG A 260 23.78 -2.73 -5.54
N GLU A 261 24.96 -3.23 -5.23
CA GLU A 261 25.21 -4.01 -4.01
C GLU A 261 25.04 -3.15 -2.75
N ALA A 262 25.54 -1.92 -2.75
CA ALA A 262 25.36 -0.98 -1.65
C ALA A 262 23.87 -0.65 -1.43
N LEU A 263 23.11 -0.40 -2.49
CA LEU A 263 21.68 -0.16 -2.45
C LEU A 263 20.92 -1.39 -1.92
N ASN A 264 21.28 -2.58 -2.41
CA ASN A 264 20.69 -3.84 -1.94
C ASN A 264 20.95 -4.10 -0.46
N LYS A 265 22.15 -3.78 0.00
CA LYS A 265 22.50 -3.85 1.44
C LYS A 265 21.67 -2.88 2.26
N ALA A 266 21.55 -1.63 1.82
CA ALA A 266 20.73 -0.62 2.48
C ALA A 266 19.25 -1.07 2.60
N PHE A 267 18.66 -1.60 1.54
CA PHE A 267 17.30 -2.15 1.58
C PHE A 267 17.18 -3.35 2.55
N ALA A 268 18.17 -4.26 2.57
CA ALA A 268 18.17 -5.38 3.49
C ALA A 268 18.23 -4.94 4.96
N GLU A 269 19.07 -3.96 5.27
CA GLU A 269 19.19 -3.37 6.60
C GLU A 269 17.88 -2.71 7.04
N MET A 270 17.23 -1.91 6.17
CA MET A 270 15.93 -1.30 6.46
C MET A 270 14.84 -2.33 6.75
N MET A 271 14.84 -3.45 6.02
CA MET A 271 13.90 -4.55 6.26
C MET A 271 14.20 -5.26 7.58
N GLY A 272 15.47 -5.43 7.93
CA GLY A 272 15.90 -6.13 9.13
C GLY A 272 15.71 -5.36 10.44
N ASP A 273 15.90 -4.04 10.41
CA ASP A 273 15.80 -3.18 11.62
C ASP A 273 14.43 -2.52 11.80
N GLY A 274 13.48 -2.81 10.91
CA GLY A 274 12.11 -2.32 10.98
C GLY A 274 11.90 -0.91 10.41
N THR A 275 12.92 -0.26 9.85
CA THR A 275 12.80 1.07 9.21
C THR A 275 11.85 1.00 8.02
N TYR A 276 11.99 -0.05 7.18
CA TYR A 276 11.06 -0.28 6.07
C TYR A 276 9.61 -0.39 6.54
N LYS A 277 9.37 -1.15 7.60
CA LYS A 277 8.02 -1.30 8.17
C LYS A 277 7.44 0.05 8.60
N LYS A 278 8.21 0.88 9.28
CA LYS A 278 7.78 2.23 9.71
C LYS A 278 7.45 3.13 8.52
N LEU A 279 8.26 3.08 7.46
CA LEU A 279 7.99 3.82 6.23
C LEU A 279 6.73 3.29 5.54
N ASN A 280 6.57 1.97 5.45
CA ASN A 280 5.37 1.37 4.87
C ASN A 280 4.10 1.80 5.63
N GLU A 281 4.08 1.70 6.95
CA GLU A 281 2.94 2.07 7.80
C GLU A 281 2.56 3.55 7.73
N LYS A 282 3.51 4.43 7.37
CA LYS A 282 3.25 5.85 7.13
C LYS A 282 2.37 6.09 5.90
N TYR A 283 2.50 5.26 4.88
CA TYR A 283 1.85 5.44 3.59
C TYR A 283 0.70 4.47 3.34
N PHE A 284 0.75 3.28 3.94
CA PHE A 284 -0.17 2.17 3.64
C PHE A 284 -0.66 1.48 4.91
N PRO A 285 -1.96 1.12 5.00
CA PRO A 285 -2.51 0.37 6.13
C PRO A 285 -2.22 -1.15 6.03
N PHE A 286 -1.44 -1.58 5.04
CA PHE A 286 -1.06 -2.96 4.78
C PHE A 286 0.41 -3.05 4.34
N ALA A 287 0.99 -4.24 4.46
CA ALA A 287 2.36 -4.48 4.02
C ALA A 287 2.46 -4.62 2.49
N LEU A 288 3.52 -4.07 1.90
CA LEU A 288 3.85 -4.13 0.46
C LEU A 288 4.96 -5.14 0.13
N ASN A 289 5.39 -5.99 1.06
CA ASN A 289 6.50 -6.96 0.89
C ASN A 289 6.07 -8.40 1.13
#